data_8f8bd6cfb9fb8791c916032861578d23
#
_entry.id   8f8bd6cfb9fb8791c916032861578d23
#
_cell.length_a   1.000
_cell.length_b   1.000
_cell.length_c   1.000
_cell.angle_alpha   90.00
_cell.angle_beta   90.00
_cell.angle_gamma   90.00
#
_symmetry.space_group_name_H-M   'P 1'
#
loop_
_entity.id
_entity.type
_entity.pdbx_description
1 polymer ?
#
loop_
_entity_poly.entity_id
_entity_poly.type
_entity_poly.pdbx_seq_one_letter_code
_entity_poly.pdbx_strand_id
1 'polypeptide(L)'
;MRTTSTLLLAIVLLASCNQFQKTPSGLSYKITSGGSKEKLKHGQFVKFNIEYKVPPKDSVLTSSYGHVPAYLVIDTSRPNKHSFLEIITKCGVGDKVEFSMSVDTLKKLGMLEYNNIFRARDMIKGRVEIIKVFDNQELASADLTKEQGLEKDREVKDLQALVAKKGIKTVSTPSGVLVEVLSAGDATQKADTGKQASVLYRGTFMDGKEFDSNMDKNKPGAQPLSVIFGGQSVIPGLEEGLRLFGKGGKGKIYIPAMLAYGQNGQPPVIPQYANMIFEIEVLDITTAAAKPAQSQMPGMPQH
;
A
#
# COMPACT_ATOMS: atom_id res chain seq x y z
N MET A 1 -30.01 -69.59 28.04
CA MET A 1 -29.93 -68.19 28.38
C MET A 1 -28.88 -67.56 27.47
N ARG A 2 -29.29 -66.79 26.45
CA ARG A 2 -28.40 -66.12 25.50
C ARG A 2 -28.36 -64.63 25.88
N THR A 3 -27.21 -64.17 26.32
CA THR A 3 -26.95 -62.78 26.61
C THR A 3 -26.48 -62.07 25.34
N THR A 4 -27.34 -61.27 24.72
CA THR A 4 -27.01 -60.38 23.61
C THR A 4 -26.36 -59.13 24.15
N SER A 5 -25.05 -58.98 23.90
CA SER A 5 -24.28 -57.78 24.25
C SER A 5 -24.50 -56.72 23.14
N THR A 6 -25.23 -55.68 23.46
CA THR A 6 -25.48 -54.56 22.55
C THR A 6 -24.27 -53.65 22.61
N LEU A 7 -23.46 -53.63 21.54
CA LEU A 7 -22.34 -52.71 21.35
C LEU A 7 -22.87 -51.36 20.92
N LEU A 8 -22.88 -50.37 21.82
CA LEU A 8 -23.26 -49.01 21.56
C LEU A 8 -22.10 -48.33 20.81
N LEU A 9 -22.23 -48.20 19.50
CA LEU A 9 -21.28 -47.49 18.65
C LEU A 9 -21.49 -45.98 18.84
N ALA A 10 -20.67 -45.32 19.67
CA ALA A 10 -20.65 -43.87 19.81
C ALA A 10 -20.07 -43.25 18.57
N ILE A 11 -20.94 -42.81 17.63
CA ILE A 11 -20.57 -41.98 16.49
C ILE A 11 -20.23 -40.61 17.06
N VAL A 12 -18.95 -40.36 17.25
CA VAL A 12 -18.43 -38.99 17.47
C VAL A 12 -18.63 -38.23 16.17
N LEU A 13 -19.74 -37.48 16.09
CA LEU A 13 -19.94 -36.47 15.08
C LEU A 13 -18.83 -35.41 15.25
N LEU A 14 -17.76 -35.55 14.47
CA LEU A 14 -16.86 -34.44 14.16
C LEU A 14 -17.68 -33.40 13.39
N ALA A 15 -18.47 -32.60 14.11
CA ALA A 15 -19.15 -31.45 13.56
C ALA A 15 -18.07 -30.50 13.03
N SER A 16 -17.90 -30.54 11.75
CA SER A 16 -17.01 -29.72 10.94
C SER A 16 -17.14 -28.25 11.38
N CYS A 17 -16.03 -27.65 11.80
CA CYS A 17 -15.87 -26.22 12.05
C CYS A 17 -15.96 -25.39 10.75
N ASN A 18 -16.95 -25.66 9.92
CA ASN A 18 -17.11 -25.02 8.61
C ASN A 18 -18.27 -24.00 8.58
N GLN A 19 -18.84 -23.65 9.73
CA GLN A 19 -19.94 -22.67 9.82
C GLN A 19 -19.43 -21.32 10.30
N PHE A 20 -20.05 -20.24 9.76
CA PHE A 20 -19.83 -18.89 10.25
C PHE A 20 -20.33 -18.75 11.70
N GLN A 21 -19.50 -18.17 12.53
CA GLN A 21 -19.76 -17.82 13.92
C GLN A 21 -19.97 -16.31 14.04
N LYS A 22 -20.51 -15.85 15.18
CA LYS A 22 -20.62 -14.41 15.47
C LYS A 22 -19.89 -14.07 16.75
N THR A 23 -19.22 -12.92 16.78
CA THR A 23 -18.67 -12.33 17.98
C THR A 23 -19.75 -11.54 18.74
N PRO A 24 -19.49 -11.11 20.00
CA PRO A 24 -20.39 -10.23 20.74
C PRO A 24 -20.68 -8.90 20.03
N SER A 25 -19.76 -8.39 19.20
CA SER A 25 -20.00 -7.18 18.40
C SER A 25 -20.83 -7.44 17.14
N GLY A 26 -21.18 -8.70 16.85
CA GLY A 26 -21.92 -9.10 15.66
C GLY A 26 -21.05 -9.32 14.41
N LEU A 27 -19.71 -9.33 14.53
CA LEU A 27 -18.82 -9.73 13.45
C LEU A 27 -19.11 -11.20 13.08
N SER A 28 -19.44 -11.46 11.83
CA SER A 28 -19.58 -12.82 11.30
C SER A 28 -18.23 -13.31 10.80
N TYR A 29 -17.77 -14.48 11.22
CA TYR A 29 -16.46 -15.00 10.83
C TYR A 29 -16.43 -16.52 10.74
N LYS A 30 -15.46 -17.02 9.96
CA LYS A 30 -15.13 -18.44 9.80
C LYS A 30 -13.60 -18.57 9.79
N ILE A 31 -13.07 -19.48 10.60
CA ILE A 31 -11.63 -19.81 10.62
C ILE A 31 -11.46 -21.20 10.01
N THR A 32 -10.66 -21.28 8.94
CA THR A 32 -10.18 -22.54 8.39
C THR A 32 -8.77 -22.76 8.92
N SER A 33 -8.59 -23.85 9.68
CA SER A 33 -7.32 -24.12 10.36
C SER A 33 -6.20 -24.43 9.37
N GLY A 34 -5.03 -23.82 9.59
CA GLY A 34 -3.77 -24.10 8.91
C GLY A 34 -2.95 -25.20 9.61
N GLY A 35 -3.46 -25.81 10.69
CA GLY A 35 -2.82 -26.92 11.41
C GLY A 35 -1.96 -26.49 12.60
N SER A 36 -1.72 -25.21 12.83
CA SER A 36 -1.00 -24.74 14.02
C SER A 36 -1.81 -25.01 15.29
N LYS A 37 -1.18 -25.63 16.30
CA LYS A 37 -1.74 -25.80 17.65
C LYS A 37 -1.60 -24.54 18.50
N GLU A 38 -0.60 -23.70 18.20
CA GLU A 38 -0.36 -22.47 18.93
C GLU A 38 -1.23 -21.34 18.41
N LYS A 39 -1.88 -20.65 19.35
CA LYS A 39 -2.70 -19.48 19.07
C LYS A 39 -1.90 -18.19 19.28
N LEU A 40 -2.26 -17.18 18.54
CA LEU A 40 -1.64 -15.85 18.62
C LEU A 40 -1.90 -15.20 19.98
N LYS A 41 -0.90 -14.48 20.51
CA LYS A 41 -0.92 -13.89 21.87
C LYS A 41 -0.65 -12.39 21.81
N HIS A 42 -1.11 -11.70 22.87
CA HIS A 42 -0.77 -10.30 23.10
C HIS A 42 0.75 -10.06 23.02
N GLY A 43 1.15 -8.94 22.43
CA GLY A 43 2.55 -8.53 22.27
C GLY A 43 3.31 -9.18 21.12
N GLN A 44 2.77 -10.22 20.48
CA GLN A 44 3.41 -10.82 19.31
C GLN A 44 3.27 -9.93 18.06
N PHE A 45 4.31 -9.91 17.24
CA PHE A 45 4.29 -9.30 15.92
C PHE A 45 3.87 -10.34 14.89
N VAL A 46 2.88 -9.99 14.06
CA VAL A 46 2.27 -10.92 13.12
C VAL A 46 2.33 -10.38 11.70
N LYS A 47 2.73 -11.24 10.75
CA LYS A 47 2.65 -11.05 9.30
C LYS A 47 1.44 -11.79 8.76
N PHE A 48 0.63 -11.13 7.96
CA PHE A 48 -0.58 -11.72 7.39
C PHE A 48 -0.96 -11.07 6.07
N ASN A 49 -1.64 -11.81 5.21
CA ASN A 49 -2.36 -11.22 4.09
C ASN A 49 -3.75 -10.79 4.53
N ILE A 50 -4.24 -9.70 3.95
CA ILE A 50 -5.58 -9.19 4.18
C ILE A 50 -6.18 -8.64 2.89
N GLU A 51 -7.48 -8.85 2.69
CA GLU A 51 -8.24 -8.24 1.63
C GLU A 51 -9.60 -7.81 2.15
N TYR A 52 -10.05 -6.63 1.73
CA TYR A 52 -11.41 -6.15 1.95
C TYR A 52 -12.13 -5.95 0.63
N LYS A 53 -13.39 -6.39 0.57
CA LYS A 53 -14.29 -6.19 -0.56
C LYS A 53 -15.56 -5.47 -0.13
N VAL A 54 -16.03 -4.60 -1.01
CA VAL A 54 -17.23 -3.78 -0.78
C VAL A 54 -18.30 -4.03 -1.85
N PRO A 55 -19.62 -3.96 -1.48
CA PRO A 55 -20.70 -4.04 -2.44
C PRO A 55 -20.68 -2.87 -3.43
N PRO A 56 -21.47 -2.98 -4.53
CA PRO A 56 -22.37 -4.08 -4.87
C PRO A 56 -21.70 -5.25 -5.61
N LYS A 57 -20.48 -5.05 -6.15
CA LYS A 57 -19.81 -6.04 -7.01
C LYS A 57 -18.69 -6.80 -6.32
N ASP A 58 -18.62 -6.78 -4.98
CA ASP A 58 -17.47 -7.29 -4.23
C ASP A 58 -16.14 -6.68 -4.75
N SER A 59 -16.17 -5.39 -5.06
CA SER A 59 -14.99 -4.65 -5.54
C SER A 59 -13.92 -4.66 -4.46
N VAL A 60 -12.67 -4.94 -4.84
CA VAL A 60 -11.56 -4.92 -3.91
C VAL A 60 -11.29 -3.48 -3.47
N LEU A 61 -11.44 -3.22 -2.18
CA LEU A 61 -11.11 -1.93 -1.56
C LEU A 61 -9.60 -1.84 -1.28
N THR A 62 -9.04 -2.91 -0.73
CA THR A 62 -7.61 -3.08 -0.49
C THR A 62 -7.26 -4.55 -0.43
N SER A 63 -6.05 -4.91 -0.87
CA SER A 63 -5.54 -6.28 -0.79
C SER A 63 -4.02 -6.27 -0.68
N SER A 64 -3.47 -7.09 0.22
CA SER A 64 -2.04 -7.39 0.26
C SER A 64 -1.69 -8.71 -0.44
N TYR A 65 -2.68 -9.45 -0.91
CA TYR A 65 -2.42 -10.70 -1.64
C TYR A 65 -1.68 -10.43 -2.95
N GLY A 66 -0.55 -11.11 -3.12
CA GLY A 66 0.32 -10.91 -4.28
C GLY A 66 1.29 -9.74 -4.15
N HIS A 67 1.23 -8.99 -3.05
CA HIS A 67 2.05 -7.83 -2.74
C HIS A 67 2.69 -7.93 -1.35
N VAL A 68 3.13 -6.80 -0.78
CA VAL A 68 3.69 -6.75 0.57
C VAL A 68 2.62 -7.13 1.60
N PRO A 69 2.82 -8.20 2.40
CA PRO A 69 1.89 -8.54 3.47
C PRO A 69 1.75 -7.41 4.51
N ALA A 70 0.67 -7.45 5.26
CA ALA A 70 0.47 -6.55 6.39
C ALA A 70 1.20 -7.06 7.64
N TYR A 71 1.60 -6.12 8.49
CA TYR A 71 2.25 -6.40 9.78
C TYR A 71 1.56 -5.63 10.89
N LEU A 72 1.39 -6.25 12.04
CA LEU A 72 0.90 -5.58 13.25
C LEU A 72 1.46 -6.23 14.51
N VAL A 73 1.41 -5.49 15.62
CA VAL A 73 1.54 -6.05 16.97
C VAL A 73 0.14 -6.37 17.50
N ILE A 74 -0.03 -7.54 18.11
CA ILE A 74 -1.30 -7.95 18.70
C ILE A 74 -1.48 -7.22 20.03
N ASP A 75 -2.40 -6.26 20.05
CA ASP A 75 -2.79 -5.58 21.27
C ASP A 75 -4.20 -6.03 21.73
N THR A 76 -4.25 -6.75 22.85
CA THR A 76 -5.50 -7.19 23.49
C THR A 76 -5.89 -6.32 24.69
N SER A 77 -5.15 -5.26 24.99
CA SER A 77 -5.45 -4.35 26.10
C SER A 77 -6.70 -3.49 25.84
N ARG A 78 -7.06 -3.33 24.56
CA ARG A 78 -8.23 -2.59 24.10
C ARG A 78 -9.19 -3.50 23.34
N PRO A 79 -10.51 -3.31 23.46
CA PRO A 79 -11.47 -4.09 22.69
C PRO A 79 -11.43 -3.70 21.21
N ASN A 80 -11.03 -4.64 20.35
CA ASN A 80 -11.02 -4.50 18.90
C ASN A 80 -12.39 -4.90 18.30
N LYS A 81 -13.43 -4.13 18.59
CA LYS A 81 -14.81 -4.49 18.22
C LYS A 81 -15.01 -4.46 16.69
N HIS A 82 -15.77 -5.44 16.20
CA HIS A 82 -16.29 -5.52 14.83
C HIS A 82 -15.22 -5.47 13.73
N SER A 83 -14.04 -6.06 14.00
CA SER A 83 -12.95 -6.26 13.05
C SER A 83 -12.33 -7.65 13.22
N PHE A 84 -11.49 -8.10 12.28
CA PHE A 84 -10.83 -9.40 12.42
C PHE A 84 -9.92 -9.44 13.67
N LEU A 85 -9.46 -8.32 14.18
CA LEU A 85 -8.67 -8.25 15.40
C LEU A 85 -9.43 -8.72 16.65
N GLU A 86 -10.77 -8.68 16.62
CA GLU A 86 -11.61 -9.22 17.70
C GLU A 86 -11.44 -10.74 17.88
N ILE A 87 -11.01 -11.43 16.83
CA ILE A 87 -10.84 -12.88 16.79
C ILE A 87 -9.39 -13.32 16.57
N ILE A 88 -8.45 -12.39 16.50
CA ILE A 88 -7.06 -12.68 16.14
C ILE A 88 -6.40 -13.69 17.08
N THR A 89 -6.71 -13.66 18.37
CA THR A 89 -6.21 -14.62 19.39
C THR A 89 -6.81 -16.02 19.26
N LYS A 90 -7.84 -16.20 18.42
CA LYS A 90 -8.37 -17.52 18.08
C LYS A 90 -7.62 -18.15 16.90
N CYS A 91 -6.78 -17.37 16.21
CA CYS A 91 -6.03 -17.79 15.02
C CYS A 91 -4.63 -18.30 15.41
N GLY A 92 -4.04 -19.12 14.54
CA GLY A 92 -2.65 -19.54 14.56
C GLY A 92 -2.00 -19.34 13.19
N VAL A 93 -0.70 -19.60 13.08
CA VAL A 93 0.01 -19.53 11.80
C VAL A 93 -0.59 -20.53 10.81
N GLY A 94 -0.82 -20.08 9.56
CA GLY A 94 -1.46 -20.84 8.49
C GLY A 94 -2.98 -20.78 8.49
N ASP A 95 -3.62 -20.26 9.55
CA ASP A 95 -5.09 -20.13 9.58
C ASP A 95 -5.55 -19.10 8.56
N LYS A 96 -6.68 -19.43 7.87
CA LYS A 96 -7.38 -18.54 6.94
C LYS A 96 -8.69 -18.12 7.57
N VAL A 97 -8.96 -16.82 7.54
CA VAL A 97 -10.16 -16.24 8.15
C VAL A 97 -10.97 -15.54 7.07
N GLU A 98 -12.25 -15.88 7.00
CA GLU A 98 -13.25 -15.11 6.26
C GLU A 98 -14.14 -14.40 7.27
N PHE A 99 -14.47 -13.13 7.03
CA PHE A 99 -15.33 -12.37 7.94
C PHE A 99 -16.16 -11.33 7.19
N SER A 100 -17.23 -10.88 7.86
CA SER A 100 -18.11 -9.83 7.35
C SER A 100 -18.40 -8.81 8.44
N MET A 101 -18.19 -7.53 8.11
CA MET A 101 -18.46 -6.37 8.97
C MET A 101 -19.66 -5.60 8.46
N SER A 102 -20.59 -5.23 9.33
CA SER A 102 -21.72 -4.37 8.99
C SER A 102 -21.28 -2.92 8.93
N VAL A 103 -21.54 -2.24 7.82
CA VAL A 103 -21.30 -0.81 7.66
C VAL A 103 -22.06 0.00 8.71
N ASP A 104 -23.31 -0.38 9.03
CA ASP A 104 -24.11 0.28 10.05
C ASP A 104 -23.49 0.16 11.44
N THR A 105 -22.91 -1.02 11.77
CA THR A 105 -22.22 -1.23 13.04
C THR A 105 -20.93 -0.41 13.11
N LEU A 106 -20.14 -0.37 12.04
CA LEU A 106 -18.92 0.43 11.97
C LEU A 106 -19.21 1.92 12.10
N LYS A 107 -20.29 2.41 11.46
CA LYS A 107 -20.75 3.80 11.64
C LYS A 107 -21.16 4.06 13.09
N LYS A 108 -21.97 3.19 13.71
CA LYS A 108 -22.36 3.31 15.11
C LYS A 108 -21.18 3.33 16.08
N LEU A 109 -20.08 2.66 15.72
CA LEU A 109 -18.83 2.67 16.49
C LEU A 109 -17.94 3.88 16.18
N GLY A 110 -18.34 4.78 15.26
CA GLY A 110 -17.56 5.95 14.86
C GLY A 110 -16.33 5.61 14.00
N MET A 111 -16.29 4.41 13.41
CA MET A 111 -15.14 3.93 12.62
C MET A 111 -15.22 4.33 11.15
N LEU A 112 -16.40 4.65 10.63
CA LEU A 112 -16.61 5.17 9.28
C LEU A 112 -17.89 6.01 9.20
N GLU A 113 -18.03 6.78 8.10
CA GLU A 113 -19.25 7.47 7.73
C GLU A 113 -19.82 6.93 6.42
N TYR A 114 -21.16 7.09 6.25
CA TYR A 114 -21.78 6.74 4.98
C TYR A 114 -21.28 7.65 3.85
N ASN A 115 -21.03 7.05 2.70
CA ASN A 115 -20.64 7.74 1.47
C ASN A 115 -21.02 6.91 0.25
N ASN A 116 -20.50 7.25 -0.93
CA ASN A 116 -20.76 6.51 -2.17
C ASN A 116 -20.18 5.07 -2.19
N ILE A 117 -19.23 4.76 -1.31
CA ILE A 117 -18.61 3.42 -1.16
C ILE A 117 -19.31 2.63 -0.04
N PHE A 118 -19.52 3.26 1.12
CA PHE A 118 -20.08 2.64 2.34
C PHE A 118 -21.52 3.12 2.55
N ARG A 119 -22.48 2.25 2.27
CA ARG A 119 -23.93 2.56 2.34
C ARG A 119 -24.56 1.84 3.52
N ALA A 120 -25.69 2.34 3.95
CA ALA A 120 -26.52 1.66 4.96
C ALA A 120 -26.89 0.23 4.51
N ARG A 121 -26.85 -0.71 5.44
CA ARG A 121 -27.12 -2.15 5.27
C ARG A 121 -26.08 -2.92 4.45
N ASP A 122 -25.02 -2.27 3.96
CA ASP A 122 -23.94 -2.96 3.28
C ASP A 122 -23.09 -3.78 4.26
N MET A 123 -22.47 -4.84 3.72
CA MET A 123 -21.53 -5.70 4.44
C MET A 123 -20.17 -5.65 3.73
N ILE A 124 -19.13 -5.27 4.47
CA ILE A 124 -17.75 -5.36 4.02
C ILE A 124 -17.27 -6.78 4.26
N LYS A 125 -16.89 -7.49 3.20
CA LYS A 125 -16.29 -8.83 3.29
C LYS A 125 -14.80 -8.71 3.45
N GLY A 126 -14.21 -9.48 4.37
CA GLY A 126 -12.77 -9.54 4.58
C GLY A 126 -12.27 -10.97 4.55
N ARG A 127 -11.03 -11.14 4.13
CA ARG A 127 -10.27 -12.38 4.31
C ARG A 127 -8.87 -12.08 4.80
N VAL A 128 -8.37 -12.95 5.65
CA VAL A 128 -7.03 -12.87 6.23
C VAL A 128 -6.38 -14.24 6.14
N GLU A 129 -5.07 -14.28 5.94
CA GLU A 129 -4.24 -15.47 6.06
C GLU A 129 -3.03 -15.15 6.94
N ILE A 130 -2.92 -15.86 8.08
CA ILE A 130 -1.80 -15.67 9.01
C ILE A 130 -0.56 -16.37 8.46
N ILE A 131 0.48 -15.61 8.18
CA ILE A 131 1.68 -16.13 7.52
C ILE A 131 2.77 -16.49 8.53
N LYS A 132 3.07 -15.57 9.45
CA LYS A 132 4.21 -15.73 10.36
C LYS A 132 4.05 -14.90 11.63
N VAL A 133 4.69 -15.33 12.70
CA VAL A 133 4.83 -14.61 13.97
C VAL A 133 6.31 -14.31 14.19
N PHE A 134 6.60 -13.18 14.81
CA PHE A 134 7.94 -12.76 15.20
C PHE A 134 7.98 -12.47 16.69
N ASP A 135 9.11 -12.77 17.30
CA ASP A 135 9.31 -12.61 18.74
C ASP A 135 9.52 -11.15 19.16
N ASN A 136 9.95 -10.30 18.22
CA ASN A 136 10.19 -8.88 18.48
C ASN A 136 10.02 -8.02 17.22
N GLN A 137 10.00 -6.70 17.44
CA GLN A 137 9.82 -5.70 16.39
C GLN A 137 10.96 -5.69 15.38
N GLU A 138 12.19 -5.94 15.79
CA GLU A 138 13.37 -5.91 14.92
C GLU A 138 13.26 -6.96 13.81
N LEU A 139 12.92 -8.19 14.18
CA LEU A 139 12.72 -9.29 13.23
C LEU A 139 11.53 -9.02 12.28
N ALA A 140 10.45 -8.46 12.79
CA ALA A 140 9.29 -8.08 11.96
C ALA A 140 9.65 -6.96 10.97
N SER A 141 10.39 -5.95 11.41
CA SER A 141 10.83 -4.84 10.57
C SER A 141 11.83 -5.28 9.50
N ALA A 142 12.76 -6.17 9.83
CA ALA A 142 13.70 -6.73 8.86
C ALA A 142 12.98 -7.55 7.78
N ASP A 143 11.98 -8.37 8.17
CA ASP A 143 11.15 -9.14 7.23
C ASP A 143 10.33 -8.20 6.33
N LEU A 144 9.72 -7.13 6.90
CA LEU A 144 8.97 -6.13 6.12
C LEU A 144 9.87 -5.44 5.09
N THR A 145 11.08 -5.02 5.47
CA THR A 145 12.05 -4.40 4.56
C THR A 145 12.41 -5.34 3.41
N LYS A 146 12.58 -6.64 3.70
CA LYS A 146 12.82 -7.68 2.68
C LYS A 146 11.63 -7.79 1.72
N GLU A 147 10.39 -7.86 2.23
CA GLU A 147 9.19 -7.94 1.38
C GLU A 147 9.01 -6.70 0.49
N GLN A 148 9.30 -5.51 1.03
CA GLN A 148 9.29 -4.26 0.25
C GLN A 148 10.34 -4.27 -0.86
N GLY A 149 11.52 -4.82 -0.59
CA GLY A 149 12.55 -5.00 -1.61
C GLY A 149 12.10 -5.94 -2.73
N LEU A 150 11.52 -7.09 -2.38
CA LEU A 150 10.99 -8.06 -3.34
C LEU A 150 9.85 -7.48 -4.19
N GLU A 151 8.99 -6.65 -3.58
CA GLU A 151 7.93 -5.94 -4.31
C GLU A 151 8.53 -4.98 -5.33
N LYS A 152 9.45 -4.12 -4.89
CA LYS A 152 10.12 -3.17 -5.79
C LYS A 152 10.81 -3.89 -6.96
N ASP A 153 11.51 -5.00 -6.71
CA ASP A 153 12.17 -5.77 -7.77
C ASP A 153 11.17 -6.33 -8.80
N ARG A 154 9.97 -6.70 -8.35
CA ARG A 154 8.87 -7.16 -9.22
C ARG A 154 8.35 -6.01 -10.08
N GLU A 155 8.08 -4.85 -9.46
CA GLU A 155 7.62 -3.65 -10.15
C GLU A 155 8.63 -3.19 -11.21
N VAL A 156 9.93 -3.23 -10.89
CA VAL A 156 11.01 -2.92 -11.85
C VAL A 156 10.98 -3.88 -13.04
N LYS A 157 10.80 -5.19 -12.81
CA LYS A 157 10.67 -6.18 -13.89
C LYS A 157 9.46 -5.93 -14.79
N ASP A 158 8.33 -5.53 -14.21
CA ASP A 158 7.13 -5.19 -14.98
C ASP A 158 7.37 -3.97 -15.88
N LEU A 159 8.03 -2.93 -15.36
CA LEU A 159 8.42 -1.76 -16.15
C LEU A 159 9.44 -2.12 -17.24
N GLN A 160 10.44 -2.94 -16.93
CA GLN A 160 11.41 -3.44 -17.93
C GLN A 160 10.72 -4.23 -19.05
N ALA A 161 9.77 -5.09 -18.70
CA ALA A 161 8.98 -5.83 -19.68
C ALA A 161 8.14 -4.89 -20.57
N LEU A 162 7.54 -3.84 -19.98
CA LEU A 162 6.79 -2.83 -20.73
C LEU A 162 7.66 -2.08 -21.75
N VAL A 163 8.83 -1.56 -21.34
CA VAL A 163 9.70 -0.80 -22.21
C VAL A 163 10.31 -1.70 -23.29
N ALA A 164 10.69 -2.93 -22.95
CA ALA A 164 11.20 -3.92 -23.91
C ALA A 164 10.13 -4.27 -24.97
N LYS A 165 8.88 -4.52 -24.56
CA LYS A 165 7.76 -4.80 -25.48
C LYS A 165 7.52 -3.65 -26.47
N LYS A 166 7.76 -2.41 -26.04
CA LYS A 166 7.60 -1.20 -26.86
C LYS A 166 8.85 -0.81 -27.63
N GLY A 167 9.97 -1.53 -27.48
CA GLY A 167 11.26 -1.21 -28.10
C GLY A 167 11.88 0.10 -27.61
N ILE A 168 11.54 0.54 -26.39
CA ILE A 168 12.01 1.80 -25.81
C ILE A 168 13.39 1.60 -25.19
N LYS A 169 14.34 2.47 -25.52
CA LYS A 169 15.67 2.48 -24.88
C LYS A 169 15.62 3.34 -23.62
N THR A 170 16.02 2.77 -22.49
CA THR A 170 16.04 3.45 -21.21
C THR A 170 17.39 3.35 -20.52
N VAL A 171 17.70 4.34 -19.68
CA VAL A 171 18.75 4.29 -18.66
C VAL A 171 18.11 3.87 -17.35
N SER A 172 18.71 2.90 -16.65
CA SER A 172 18.25 2.49 -15.32
C SER A 172 19.03 3.23 -14.24
N THR A 173 18.34 3.73 -13.23
CA THR A 173 18.97 4.30 -12.04
C THR A 173 19.27 3.20 -11.01
N PRO A 174 20.09 3.46 -9.98
CA PRO A 174 20.42 2.47 -8.95
C PRO A 174 19.21 1.95 -8.17
N SER A 175 18.16 2.76 -7.98
CA SER A 175 16.94 2.33 -7.28
C SER A 175 15.92 1.63 -8.18
N GLY A 176 16.17 1.56 -9.51
CA GLY A 176 15.33 0.85 -10.46
C GLY A 176 14.35 1.71 -11.25
N VAL A 177 14.46 3.04 -11.18
CA VAL A 177 13.73 3.94 -12.10
C VAL A 177 14.29 3.78 -13.51
N LEU A 178 13.42 3.66 -14.51
CA LEU A 178 13.83 3.62 -15.92
C LEU A 178 13.56 4.97 -16.58
N VAL A 179 14.53 5.50 -17.31
CA VAL A 179 14.41 6.82 -17.92
C VAL A 179 14.67 6.74 -19.43
N GLU A 180 13.67 7.11 -20.22
CA GLU A 180 13.79 7.35 -21.66
C GLU A 180 14.19 8.81 -21.87
N VAL A 181 15.43 9.04 -22.29
CA VAL A 181 15.94 10.38 -22.55
C VAL A 181 15.72 10.71 -24.03
N LEU A 182 14.75 11.60 -24.32
CA LEU A 182 14.50 12.11 -25.68
C LEU A 182 15.42 13.29 -25.99
N SER A 183 15.67 14.15 -25.00
CA SER A 183 16.64 15.22 -25.00
C SER A 183 17.20 15.40 -23.61
N ALA A 184 18.52 15.36 -23.46
CA ALA A 184 19.13 15.54 -22.14
C ALA A 184 19.05 16.99 -21.60
N GLY A 185 18.86 17.96 -22.51
CA GLY A 185 18.91 19.38 -22.18
C GLY A 185 20.33 19.90 -21.99
N ASP A 186 20.45 21.07 -21.35
CA ASP A 186 21.73 21.76 -21.13
C ASP A 186 22.56 21.04 -20.05
N ALA A 187 23.70 20.49 -20.43
CA ALA A 187 24.61 19.78 -19.53
C ALA A 187 25.25 20.69 -18.46
N THR A 188 25.24 22.01 -18.65
CA THR A 188 25.78 22.98 -17.68
C THR A 188 24.77 23.38 -16.62
N GLN A 189 23.47 23.19 -16.88
CA GLN A 189 22.34 23.48 -15.98
C GLN A 189 21.63 22.18 -15.59
N LYS A 190 22.31 21.33 -14.81
CA LYS A 190 21.78 20.03 -14.38
C LYS A 190 20.97 20.14 -13.09
N ALA A 191 20.01 19.21 -12.99
CA ALA A 191 19.25 18.92 -11.80
C ALA A 191 20.14 18.30 -10.71
N ASP A 192 20.45 19.02 -9.66
CA ASP A 192 21.28 18.55 -8.54
C ASP A 192 20.78 19.08 -7.20
N THR A 193 21.27 18.51 -6.11
CA THR A 193 20.89 18.90 -4.73
C THR A 193 21.10 20.42 -4.52
N GLY A 194 20.10 21.06 -3.92
CA GLY A 194 20.08 22.52 -3.73
C GLY A 194 19.63 23.31 -4.98
N LYS A 195 19.32 22.62 -6.08
CA LYS A 195 18.68 23.22 -7.24
C LYS A 195 17.17 23.05 -7.19
N GLN A 196 16.48 23.87 -7.98
CA GLN A 196 15.05 23.83 -8.19
C GLN A 196 14.77 23.76 -9.68
N ALA A 197 14.01 22.76 -10.13
CA ALA A 197 13.54 22.66 -11.51
C ALA A 197 12.09 23.13 -11.62
N SER A 198 11.78 23.76 -12.76
CA SER A 198 10.42 24.05 -13.21
C SER A 198 10.06 23.05 -14.30
N VAL A 199 9.05 22.19 -14.07
CA VAL A 199 8.79 21.01 -14.89
C VAL A 199 7.33 20.99 -15.37
N LEU A 200 7.15 20.78 -16.69
CA LEU A 200 5.87 20.33 -17.22
C LEU A 200 5.86 18.80 -17.19
N TYR A 201 4.70 18.22 -16.86
CA TYR A 201 4.57 16.78 -16.82
C TYR A 201 3.17 16.29 -17.22
N ARG A 202 3.12 15.05 -17.65
CA ARG A 202 1.91 14.25 -17.81
C ARG A 202 2.13 12.90 -17.14
N GLY A 203 1.38 12.60 -16.08
CA GLY A 203 1.41 11.36 -15.35
C GLY A 203 0.36 10.36 -15.86
N THR A 204 0.79 9.16 -16.21
CA THR A 204 -0.07 8.06 -16.66
C THR A 204 0.26 6.77 -15.91
N PHE A 205 -0.69 5.84 -15.86
CA PHE A 205 -0.45 4.46 -15.46
C PHE A 205 0.12 3.63 -16.62
N MET A 206 0.49 2.38 -16.35
CA MET A 206 1.03 1.46 -17.36
C MET A 206 0.08 1.18 -18.51
N ASP A 207 -1.25 1.27 -18.29
CA ASP A 207 -2.30 1.14 -19.30
C ASP A 207 -2.48 2.39 -20.17
N GLY A 208 -1.78 3.48 -19.84
CA GLY A 208 -1.84 4.76 -20.54
C GLY A 208 -2.91 5.73 -20.02
N LYS A 209 -3.70 5.35 -19.02
CA LYS A 209 -4.69 6.24 -18.42
C LYS A 209 -3.99 7.38 -17.68
N GLU A 210 -4.31 8.63 -18.06
CA GLU A 210 -3.80 9.83 -17.39
C GLU A 210 -4.48 10.00 -16.03
N PHE A 211 -3.67 10.31 -15.00
CA PHE A 211 -4.16 10.65 -13.66
C PHE A 211 -3.91 12.11 -13.29
N ASP A 212 -2.89 12.75 -13.89
CA ASP A 212 -2.56 14.16 -13.63
C ASP A 212 -1.71 14.74 -14.75
N SER A 213 -1.83 16.07 -15.01
CA SER A 213 -1.02 16.76 -16.02
C SER A 213 -1.09 18.28 -15.83
N ASN A 214 0.04 18.95 -16.05
CA ASN A 214 0.13 20.42 -16.18
C ASN A 214 0.58 20.86 -17.58
N MET A 215 0.58 19.97 -18.56
CA MET A 215 1.03 20.30 -19.95
C MET A 215 0.02 21.18 -20.70
N ASP A 216 -1.26 21.08 -20.37
CA ASP A 216 -2.28 21.93 -20.99
C ASP A 216 -2.33 23.30 -20.28
N LYS A 217 -1.69 24.29 -20.89
CA LYS A 217 -1.61 25.67 -20.38
C LYS A 217 -2.97 26.37 -20.25
N ASN A 218 -4.02 25.82 -20.89
CA ASN A 218 -5.37 26.39 -20.83
C ASN A 218 -6.18 25.84 -19.65
N LYS A 219 -5.71 24.81 -18.95
CA LYS A 219 -6.38 24.32 -17.74
C LYS A 219 -6.16 25.30 -16.58
N PRO A 220 -7.22 25.66 -15.84
CA PRO A 220 -7.08 26.44 -14.62
C PRO A 220 -6.10 25.77 -13.65
N GLY A 221 -5.11 26.50 -13.17
CA GLY A 221 -4.10 25.96 -12.25
C GLY A 221 -2.92 25.22 -12.89
N ALA A 222 -2.83 25.17 -14.23
CA ALA A 222 -1.71 24.57 -14.94
C ALA A 222 -0.42 25.42 -14.79
N GLN A 223 0.17 25.36 -13.58
CA GLN A 223 1.49 25.96 -13.33
C GLN A 223 2.56 24.88 -13.43
N PRO A 224 3.77 25.23 -13.91
CA PRO A 224 4.87 24.29 -13.86
C PRO A 224 5.12 23.79 -12.44
N LEU A 225 5.38 22.47 -12.32
CA LEU A 225 5.71 21.85 -11.04
C LEU A 225 7.11 22.31 -10.60
N SER A 226 7.19 22.84 -9.39
CA SER A 226 8.46 23.20 -8.77
C SER A 226 9.03 22.02 -8.02
N VAL A 227 10.18 21.50 -8.46
CA VAL A 227 10.89 20.38 -7.86
C VAL A 227 12.18 20.86 -7.21
N ILE A 228 12.26 20.80 -5.89
CA ILE A 228 13.47 21.12 -5.10
C ILE A 228 14.22 19.82 -4.85
N PHE A 229 15.42 19.68 -5.44
CA PHE A 229 16.24 18.48 -5.32
C PHE A 229 16.84 18.34 -3.92
N GLY A 230 16.62 17.19 -3.29
CA GLY A 230 16.95 16.92 -1.90
C GLY A 230 15.93 17.45 -0.90
N GLY A 231 14.85 18.09 -1.38
CA GLY A 231 13.80 18.69 -0.55
C GLY A 231 12.58 17.82 -0.28
N GLN A 232 12.54 16.61 -0.82
CA GLN A 232 11.37 15.69 -0.73
C GLN A 232 10.05 16.36 -1.20
N SER A 233 10.13 17.24 -2.19
CA SER A 233 8.99 17.98 -2.70
C SER A 233 8.10 17.16 -3.65
N VAL A 234 8.60 16.04 -4.14
CA VAL A 234 7.92 15.10 -5.05
C VAL A 234 8.23 13.66 -4.65
N ILE A 235 7.56 12.69 -5.28
CA ILE A 235 7.85 11.26 -5.08
C ILE A 235 9.32 10.94 -5.44
N PRO A 236 9.99 10.07 -4.66
CA PRO A 236 11.43 9.79 -4.81
C PRO A 236 11.85 9.41 -6.22
N GLY A 237 11.06 8.55 -6.89
CA GLY A 237 11.36 8.10 -8.25
C GLY A 237 11.31 9.20 -9.30
N LEU A 238 10.45 10.22 -9.14
CA LEU A 238 10.40 11.37 -10.04
C LEU A 238 11.63 12.26 -9.85
N GLU A 239 11.99 12.55 -8.60
CA GLU A 239 13.20 13.33 -8.32
C GLU A 239 14.44 12.66 -8.88
N GLU A 240 14.58 11.34 -8.67
CA GLU A 240 15.73 10.56 -9.15
C GLU A 240 15.81 10.56 -10.69
N GLY A 241 14.70 10.34 -11.38
CA GLY A 241 14.64 10.35 -12.83
C GLY A 241 14.95 11.74 -13.42
N LEU A 242 14.48 12.81 -12.78
CA LEU A 242 14.74 14.19 -13.23
C LEU A 242 16.23 14.57 -13.17
N ARG A 243 17.04 13.93 -12.30
CA ARG A 243 18.50 14.18 -12.21
C ARG A 243 19.26 13.84 -13.50
N LEU A 244 18.66 13.10 -14.42
CA LEU A 244 19.26 12.80 -15.74
C LEU A 244 19.07 13.93 -16.77
N PHE A 245 18.32 14.99 -16.41
CA PHE A 245 17.98 16.08 -17.31
C PHE A 245 18.57 17.40 -16.85
N GLY A 246 18.89 18.24 -17.84
CA GLY A 246 19.19 19.66 -17.68
C GLY A 246 18.04 20.53 -18.18
N LYS A 247 18.23 21.86 -18.17
CA LYS A 247 17.27 22.82 -18.73
C LYS A 247 16.98 22.49 -20.21
N GLY A 248 15.71 22.47 -20.59
CA GLY A 248 15.23 22.05 -21.91
C GLY A 248 15.20 20.54 -22.13
N GLY A 249 15.50 19.75 -21.10
CA GLY A 249 15.46 18.30 -21.13
C GLY A 249 14.04 17.77 -21.30
N LYS A 250 13.89 16.66 -22.05
CA LYS A 250 12.60 16.00 -22.32
C LYS A 250 12.76 14.48 -22.29
N GLY A 251 11.78 13.80 -21.77
CA GLY A 251 11.80 12.34 -21.71
C GLY A 251 10.62 11.74 -20.98
N LYS A 252 10.76 10.44 -20.69
CA LYS A 252 9.79 9.72 -19.85
C LYS A 252 10.49 9.01 -18.72
N ILE A 253 9.89 9.09 -17.55
CA ILE A 253 10.38 8.47 -16.32
C ILE A 253 9.38 7.40 -15.91
N TYR A 254 9.81 6.14 -15.87
CA TYR A 254 9.03 4.98 -15.48
C TYR A 254 9.39 4.63 -14.05
N ILE A 255 8.44 4.78 -13.15
CA ILE A 255 8.67 4.76 -11.70
C ILE A 255 7.97 3.55 -11.07
N PRO A 256 8.72 2.65 -10.41
CA PRO A 256 8.12 1.60 -9.59
C PRO A 256 7.22 2.19 -8.50
N ALA A 257 6.11 1.53 -8.21
CA ALA A 257 5.15 2.03 -7.22
C ALA A 257 5.78 2.27 -5.85
N MET A 258 6.73 1.42 -5.42
CA MET A 258 7.44 1.56 -4.15
C MET A 258 8.35 2.81 -4.10
N LEU A 259 8.66 3.44 -5.23
CA LEU A 259 9.34 4.75 -5.32
C LEU A 259 8.37 5.90 -5.60
N ALA A 260 7.06 5.65 -5.53
CA ALA A 260 5.97 6.59 -5.72
C ALA A 260 5.04 6.58 -4.48
N TYR A 261 3.81 6.08 -4.63
CA TYR A 261 2.81 6.03 -3.56
C TYR A 261 2.71 4.66 -2.87
N GLY A 262 3.48 3.68 -3.32
CA GLY A 262 3.68 2.38 -2.69
C GLY A 262 2.40 1.58 -2.44
N GLN A 263 2.41 0.88 -1.31
CA GLN A 263 1.32 -0.01 -0.89
C GLN A 263 0.02 0.72 -0.53
N ASN A 264 0.07 2.02 -0.24
CA ASN A 264 -1.13 2.78 0.14
C ASN A 264 -1.82 3.41 -1.07
N GLY A 265 -1.08 3.70 -2.15
CA GLY A 265 -1.60 4.54 -3.23
C GLY A 265 -1.97 5.93 -2.74
N GLN A 266 -2.85 6.61 -3.48
CA GLN A 266 -3.51 7.87 -3.10
C GLN A 266 -4.97 7.86 -3.60
N PRO A 267 -5.85 7.10 -2.92
CA PRO A 267 -7.25 7.01 -3.34
C PRO A 267 -7.95 8.37 -3.33
N PRO A 268 -8.92 8.62 -4.20
CA PRO A 268 -9.47 7.67 -5.20
C PRO A 268 -8.70 7.65 -6.54
N VAL A 269 -7.63 8.45 -6.68
CA VAL A 269 -6.98 8.70 -7.97
C VAL A 269 -5.92 7.65 -8.27
N ILE A 270 -5.04 7.36 -7.31
CA ILE A 270 -3.89 6.47 -7.50
C ILE A 270 -4.12 5.17 -6.73
N PRO A 271 -4.25 4.03 -7.44
CA PRO A 271 -4.38 2.72 -6.82
C PRO A 271 -3.13 2.33 -6.02
N GLN A 272 -3.32 1.37 -5.11
CA GLN A 272 -2.20 0.69 -4.44
C GLN A 272 -1.30 0.02 -5.48
N TYR A 273 0.01 0.04 -5.25
CA TYR A 273 1.02 -0.61 -6.10
C TYR A 273 0.99 -0.18 -7.58
N ALA A 274 0.55 1.05 -7.85
CA ALA A 274 0.47 1.58 -9.20
C ALA A 274 1.84 2.07 -9.68
N ASN A 275 2.46 1.35 -10.61
CA ASN A 275 3.59 1.85 -11.36
C ASN A 275 3.18 3.06 -12.20
N MET A 276 4.04 4.07 -12.30
CA MET A 276 3.73 5.34 -12.92
C MET A 276 4.68 5.68 -14.05
N ILE A 277 4.20 6.42 -15.03
CA ILE A 277 4.98 6.93 -16.15
C ILE A 277 4.77 8.44 -16.21
N PHE A 278 5.85 9.20 -16.07
CA PHE A 278 5.83 10.65 -16.21
C PHE A 278 6.52 11.05 -17.53
N GLU A 279 5.79 11.61 -18.47
CA GLU A 279 6.35 12.37 -19.56
C GLU A 279 6.68 13.77 -19.04
N ILE A 280 7.93 14.25 -19.26
CA ILE A 280 8.41 15.49 -18.65
C ILE A 280 9.08 16.41 -19.66
N GLU A 281 8.99 17.71 -19.38
CA GLU A 281 9.79 18.77 -19.98
C GLU A 281 10.32 19.69 -18.88
N VAL A 282 11.66 19.82 -18.78
CA VAL A 282 12.33 20.70 -17.84
C VAL A 282 12.45 22.08 -18.44
N LEU A 283 11.66 23.03 -17.95
CA LEU A 283 11.63 24.40 -18.49
C LEU A 283 12.82 25.24 -18.03
N ASP A 284 13.20 25.09 -16.75
CA ASP A 284 14.28 25.86 -16.15
C ASP A 284 14.86 25.15 -14.93
N ILE A 285 16.12 25.45 -14.61
CA ILE A 285 16.81 25.00 -13.41
C ILE A 285 17.51 26.18 -12.77
N THR A 286 17.14 26.49 -11.53
CA THR A 286 17.69 27.61 -10.76
C THR A 286 18.27 27.10 -9.44
N THR A 287 18.93 27.98 -8.68
CA THR A 287 19.29 27.67 -7.30
C THR A 287 18.04 27.78 -6.45
N ALA A 288 17.76 26.75 -5.63
CA ALA A 288 16.61 26.77 -4.72
C ALA A 288 16.76 27.93 -3.74
N ALA A 289 15.67 28.66 -3.48
CA ALA A 289 15.66 29.67 -2.42
C ALA A 289 15.96 28.99 -1.06
N ALA A 290 16.84 29.57 -0.27
CA ALA A 290 17.11 29.07 1.07
C ALA A 290 15.75 29.01 1.83
N LYS A 291 15.44 27.87 2.47
CA LYS A 291 14.30 27.81 3.41
C LYS A 291 14.51 28.93 4.42
N PRO A 292 13.51 29.79 4.68
CA PRO A 292 13.62 30.75 5.79
C PRO A 292 13.98 29.94 7.04
N ALA A 293 15.06 30.33 7.71
CA ALA A 293 15.42 29.72 8.99
C ALA A 293 14.14 29.78 9.85
N GLN A 294 13.68 28.62 10.33
CA GLN A 294 12.60 28.58 11.31
C GLN A 294 13.10 29.45 12.46
N SER A 295 12.50 30.63 12.61
CA SER A 295 12.75 31.48 13.74
C SER A 295 12.47 30.62 14.99
N GLN A 296 13.54 30.26 15.70
CA GLN A 296 13.45 29.74 17.05
C GLN A 296 12.57 30.73 17.82
N MET A 297 11.38 30.32 18.20
CA MET A 297 10.58 31.11 19.15
C MET A 297 11.46 31.31 20.38
N PRO A 298 11.63 32.55 20.83
CA PRO A 298 12.30 32.80 22.09
C PRO A 298 11.57 32.07 23.22
N GLY A 299 12.33 31.36 24.05
CA GLY A 299 11.87 30.44 25.07
C GLY A 299 10.70 30.94 25.89
N MET A 300 9.67 30.11 26.04
CA MET A 300 8.72 30.23 27.12
C MET A 300 9.42 29.96 28.44
N PRO A 301 9.24 30.81 29.49
CA PRO A 301 9.75 30.49 30.83
C PRO A 301 9.00 29.27 31.37
N GLN A 302 9.76 28.34 31.93
CA GLN A 302 9.20 27.25 32.71
C GLN A 302 8.66 27.78 34.05
N HIS A 303 7.39 27.55 34.31
CA HIS A 303 6.79 27.59 35.64
C HIS A 303 6.21 26.24 35.99
#